data_fbe06e648c1cdfd0bdf106967a936e23
#
_entry.id   fbe06e648c1cdfd0bdf106967a936e23
#
_cell.length_a   1.000
_cell.length_b   1.000
_cell.length_c   1.000
_cell.angle_alpha   90.00
_cell.angle_beta   90.00
_cell.angle_gamma   90.00
#
_symmetry.space_group_name_H-M   'P 1'
#
loop_
_entity.id
_entity.type
_entity.pdbx_description
1 polymer ?
#
loop_
_entity_poly.entity_id
_entity_poly.type
_entity_poly.pdbx_seq_one_letter_code
_entity_poly.pdbx_strand_id
1 'polypeptide(L)'
;MYPLMRLFFKLKKLKLLFVVVSHTREATIAAAKSLGITTIELQHGSPARGKLNYDYTSGSKKRTFPDLFLSFGDYWSSNCKFPIDKDKIISFGNPYLYKKINSYSHIVKEDRLVIISQGTPILAKFARDISKQFSKKLTVEYKPHPFEFYEQEPDYFIELRNAGVVISDRHADLYEIFARSRWQVGIFSTALYEGLYFGTACFVVNTIGSEN
;
A
#
# COMPACT_ATOMS: atom_id res chain seq x y z
N MET A 1 -0.69 28.87 -0.45
CA MET A 1 -1.65 27.72 -0.42
C MET A 1 -2.68 27.84 0.71
N TYR A 2 -2.30 28.02 1.99
CA TYR A 2 -3.22 28.11 3.14
C TYR A 2 -4.36 29.14 2.97
N PRO A 3 -4.14 30.41 2.61
CA PRO A 3 -5.23 31.40 2.48
C PRO A 3 -6.25 31.02 1.39
N LEU A 4 -5.78 30.53 0.26
CA LEU A 4 -6.63 30.09 -0.87
C LEU A 4 -7.50 28.91 -0.48
N MET A 5 -6.94 27.89 0.20
CA MET A 5 -7.70 26.75 0.68
C MET A 5 -8.76 27.18 1.70
N ARG A 6 -8.40 28.08 2.63
CA ARG A 6 -9.35 28.60 3.62
C ARG A 6 -10.52 29.34 2.96
N LEU A 7 -10.25 30.20 1.98
CA LEU A 7 -11.30 30.89 1.22
C LEU A 7 -12.19 29.89 0.47
N PHE A 8 -11.59 28.95 -0.23
CA PHE A 8 -12.32 27.90 -0.95
C PHE A 8 -13.24 27.10 -0.02
N PHE A 9 -12.75 26.63 1.12
CA PHE A 9 -13.54 25.87 2.07
C PHE A 9 -14.69 26.67 2.66
N LYS A 10 -14.47 27.96 2.94
CA LYS A 10 -15.51 28.89 3.41
C LYS A 10 -16.61 29.06 2.35
N LEU A 11 -16.22 29.31 1.09
CA LEU A 11 -17.18 29.48 -0.01
C LEU A 11 -18.00 28.22 -0.27
N LYS A 12 -17.36 27.03 -0.18
CA LYS A 12 -18.01 25.74 -0.37
C LYS A 12 -18.78 25.25 0.87
N LYS A 13 -18.72 25.95 2.00
CA LYS A 13 -19.39 25.60 3.26
C LYS A 13 -19.11 24.16 3.71
N LEU A 14 -17.86 23.71 3.55
CA LEU A 14 -17.46 22.36 3.89
C LEU A 14 -17.66 22.07 5.38
N LYS A 15 -18.08 20.85 5.70
CA LYS A 15 -18.24 20.33 7.08
C LYS A 15 -17.22 19.26 7.41
N LEU A 16 -16.82 18.48 6.41
CA LEU A 16 -15.88 17.38 6.56
C LEU A 16 -14.82 17.47 5.45
N LEU A 17 -13.60 17.10 5.78
CA LEU A 17 -12.48 16.98 4.85
C LEU A 17 -11.85 15.60 5.01
N PHE A 18 -11.98 14.77 3.97
CA PHE A 18 -11.23 13.52 3.89
C PHE A 18 -9.89 13.75 3.21
N VAL A 19 -8.84 13.18 3.76
CA VAL A 19 -7.48 13.23 3.21
C VAL A 19 -6.87 11.83 3.19
N VAL A 20 -5.93 11.62 2.29
CA VAL A 20 -4.96 10.53 2.32
C VAL A 20 -3.57 11.15 2.32
N VAL A 21 -2.61 10.49 2.98
CA VAL A 21 -1.22 10.98 3.07
C VAL A 21 -1.15 12.39 3.69
N SER A 22 -1.66 12.52 4.90
CA SER A 22 -1.84 13.81 5.62
C SER A 22 -0.57 14.66 5.71
N HIS A 23 0.60 14.03 5.82
CA HIS A 23 1.90 14.73 5.93
C HIS A 23 2.26 15.56 4.69
N THR A 24 1.65 15.28 3.53
CA THR A 24 1.79 16.11 2.31
C THR A 24 0.69 17.17 2.20
N ARG A 25 -0.28 17.18 3.11
CA ARG A 25 -1.48 18.02 3.10
C ARG A 25 -1.62 18.94 4.31
N GLU A 26 -0.56 19.19 5.05
CA GLU A 26 -0.60 19.93 6.32
C GLU A 26 -1.23 21.32 6.20
N ALA A 27 -0.90 22.08 5.17
CA ALA A 27 -1.51 23.40 4.93
C ALA A 27 -3.03 23.32 4.68
N THR A 28 -3.48 22.28 4.00
CA THR A 28 -4.89 22.01 3.72
C THR A 28 -5.63 21.65 5.01
N ILE A 29 -5.05 20.77 5.82
CA ILE A 29 -5.61 20.37 7.14
C ILE A 29 -5.67 21.57 8.08
N ALA A 30 -4.60 22.37 8.16
CA ALA A 30 -4.58 23.58 8.99
C ALA A 30 -5.66 24.58 8.55
N ALA A 31 -5.88 24.77 7.26
CA ALA A 31 -6.93 25.63 6.74
C ALA A 31 -8.34 25.13 7.14
N ALA A 32 -8.59 23.82 7.02
CA ALA A 32 -9.85 23.21 7.42
C ALA A 32 -10.11 23.39 8.92
N LYS A 33 -9.14 23.03 9.76
CA LYS A 33 -9.23 23.16 11.22
C LYS A 33 -9.47 24.60 11.68
N SER A 34 -8.85 25.59 11.01
CA SER A 34 -9.06 27.01 11.31
C SER A 34 -10.50 27.49 11.06
N LEU A 35 -11.30 26.72 10.36
CA LEU A 35 -12.71 26.97 10.05
C LEU A 35 -13.66 26.02 10.82
N GLY A 36 -13.15 25.21 11.74
CA GLY A 36 -13.94 24.22 12.47
C GLY A 36 -14.40 23.04 11.61
N ILE A 37 -13.74 22.79 10.47
CA ILE A 37 -14.04 21.66 9.60
C ILE A 37 -13.35 20.42 10.15
N THR A 38 -14.10 19.37 10.42
CA THR A 38 -13.56 18.09 10.87
C THR A 38 -12.72 17.44 9.75
N THR A 39 -11.51 17.02 10.11
CA THR A 39 -10.56 16.41 9.18
C THR A 39 -10.39 14.93 9.48
N ILE A 40 -10.47 14.09 8.47
CA ILE A 40 -10.43 12.62 8.59
C ILE A 40 -9.40 12.07 7.61
N GLU A 41 -8.42 11.33 8.10
CA GLU A 41 -7.51 10.59 7.23
C GLU A 41 -7.99 9.17 7.01
N LEU A 42 -8.01 8.76 5.75
CA LEU A 42 -8.12 7.36 5.37
C LEU A 42 -6.72 6.76 5.29
N GLN A 43 -6.50 5.66 5.99
CA GLN A 43 -5.19 4.99 5.94
C GLN A 43 -4.76 4.78 4.48
N HIS A 44 -3.50 5.11 4.22
CA HIS A 44 -2.82 4.84 2.97
C HIS A 44 -1.45 4.21 3.27
N GLY A 45 -1.25 3.00 2.82
CA GLY A 45 -0.02 2.27 3.12
C GLY A 45 0.01 1.69 4.55
N SER A 46 1.20 1.32 5.00
CA SER A 46 1.44 0.67 6.29
C SER A 46 1.99 1.66 7.32
N PRO A 47 1.19 2.12 8.30
CA PRO A 47 1.75 2.72 9.50
C PRO A 47 2.66 1.72 10.22
N ALA A 48 3.89 2.09 10.53
CA ALA A 48 4.85 1.23 11.19
C ALA A 48 5.79 2.04 12.08
N ARG A 49 6.43 1.36 13.03
CA ARG A 49 7.47 1.97 13.87
C ARG A 49 8.57 2.58 13.03
N GLY A 50 9.05 3.76 13.44
CA GLY A 50 10.10 4.50 12.74
C GLY A 50 9.64 5.24 11.48
N LYS A 51 8.40 5.09 11.02
CA LYS A 51 7.85 5.90 9.94
C LYS A 51 7.45 7.28 10.44
N LEU A 52 8.27 8.28 10.15
CA LEU A 52 8.12 9.67 10.60
C LEU A 52 6.76 10.30 10.30
N ASN A 53 5.99 9.71 9.39
CA ASN A 53 4.66 10.20 9.02
C ASN A 53 3.58 9.84 10.05
N TYR A 54 3.76 8.72 10.77
CA TYR A 54 2.76 8.15 11.67
C TYR A 54 3.31 7.80 13.04
N ASP A 55 4.65 7.56 13.18
CA ASP A 55 5.26 7.18 14.45
C ASP A 55 5.94 8.38 15.10
N TYR A 56 5.39 8.83 16.22
CA TYR A 56 5.82 10.00 16.98
C TYR A 56 6.27 9.59 18.37
N THR A 57 6.98 10.49 19.07
CA THR A 57 7.27 10.31 20.48
C THR A 57 5.96 10.21 21.27
N SER A 58 5.92 9.31 22.24
CA SER A 58 4.72 9.09 23.06
C SER A 58 4.23 10.40 23.70
N GLY A 59 2.93 10.65 23.58
CA GLY A 59 2.29 11.88 24.07
C GLY A 59 2.41 13.10 23.14
N SER A 60 3.11 12.97 22.01
CA SER A 60 3.18 14.04 21.00
C SER A 60 1.80 14.37 20.44
N LYS A 61 1.56 15.66 20.21
CA LYS A 61 0.37 16.16 19.52
C LYS A 61 0.81 16.97 18.30
N LYS A 62 0.21 16.71 17.15
CA LYS A 62 0.49 17.46 15.93
C LYS A 62 -0.77 18.16 15.45
N ARG A 63 -0.77 19.49 15.50
CA ARG A 63 -1.95 20.32 15.12
C ARG A 63 -2.40 20.11 13.67
N THR A 64 -1.46 19.76 12.78
CA THR A 64 -1.71 19.51 11.36
C THR A 64 -1.97 18.03 11.06
N PHE A 65 -2.04 17.17 12.08
CA PHE A 65 -2.55 15.82 11.91
C PHE A 65 -4.09 15.85 11.89
N PRO A 66 -4.77 14.99 11.13
CA PRO A 66 -6.24 14.93 11.09
C PRO A 66 -6.89 14.72 12.47
N ASP A 67 -8.15 15.10 12.61
CA ASP A 67 -8.90 14.93 13.86
C ASP A 67 -9.24 13.46 14.12
N LEU A 68 -9.47 12.69 13.04
CA LEU A 68 -9.74 11.27 13.07
C LEU A 68 -8.83 10.54 12.06
N PHE A 69 -8.44 9.32 12.41
CA PHE A 69 -7.72 8.41 11.53
C PHE A 69 -8.51 7.11 11.37
N LEU A 70 -8.93 6.78 10.14
CA LEU A 70 -9.62 5.53 9.83
C LEU A 70 -8.58 4.50 9.39
N SER A 71 -8.32 3.54 10.25
CA SER A 71 -7.32 2.49 10.08
C SER A 71 -7.94 1.27 9.38
N PHE A 72 -7.11 0.52 8.67
CA PHE A 72 -7.49 -0.77 8.08
C PHE A 72 -7.75 -1.86 9.13
N GLY A 73 -7.44 -1.61 10.39
CA GLY A 73 -7.70 -2.53 11.50
C GLY A 73 -6.76 -2.28 12.68
N ASP A 74 -7.00 -3.01 13.78
CA ASP A 74 -6.30 -2.83 15.06
C ASP A 74 -4.79 -3.11 14.96
N TYR A 75 -4.38 -4.04 14.12
CA TYR A 75 -2.96 -4.29 13.84
C TYR A 75 -2.23 -3.00 13.44
N TRP A 76 -2.81 -2.22 12.53
CA TRP A 76 -2.19 -1.00 12.02
C TRP A 76 -2.20 0.11 13.07
N SER A 77 -3.29 0.24 13.84
CA SER A 77 -3.43 1.26 14.87
C SER A 77 -2.52 1.02 16.08
N SER A 78 -2.09 -0.22 16.32
CA SER A 78 -1.21 -0.59 17.43
C SER A 78 0.29 -0.51 17.11
N ASN A 79 0.66 -0.48 15.82
CA ASN A 79 2.04 -0.59 15.38
C ASN A 79 2.86 0.70 15.44
N CYS A 80 2.23 1.86 15.67
CA CYS A 80 2.92 3.13 15.81
C CYS A 80 2.22 4.07 16.81
N LYS A 81 2.92 5.13 17.18
CA LYS A 81 2.44 6.12 18.14
C LYS A 81 1.92 7.34 17.40
N PHE A 82 0.66 7.33 17.07
CA PHE A 82 0.02 8.46 16.39
C PHE A 82 0.01 9.74 17.25
N PRO A 83 0.10 10.94 16.64
CA PRO A 83 0.09 12.22 17.37
C PRO A 83 -1.32 12.72 17.68
N ILE A 84 -2.26 11.81 17.88
CA ILE A 84 -3.66 12.05 18.31
C ILE A 84 -4.04 11.03 19.38
N ASP A 85 -5.16 11.27 20.06
CA ASP A 85 -5.66 10.37 21.10
C ASP A 85 -6.14 9.03 20.48
N LYS A 86 -6.01 7.95 21.24
CA LYS A 86 -6.36 6.60 20.76
C LYS A 86 -7.83 6.46 20.36
N ASP A 87 -8.72 7.16 21.05
CA ASP A 87 -10.16 7.19 20.74
C ASP A 87 -10.49 7.88 19.40
N LYS A 88 -9.52 8.59 18.83
CA LYS A 88 -9.59 9.20 17.49
C LYS A 88 -9.09 8.30 16.37
N ILE A 89 -8.59 7.11 16.71
CA ILE A 89 -8.13 6.10 15.74
C ILE A 89 -9.19 5.01 15.68
N ILE A 90 -9.85 4.90 14.53
CA ILE A 90 -11.00 4.03 14.35
C ILE A 90 -10.61 2.88 13.41
N SER A 91 -10.73 1.64 13.88
CA SER A 91 -10.57 0.45 13.04
C SER A 91 -11.77 0.32 12.10
N PHE A 92 -11.63 0.89 10.91
CA PHE A 92 -12.70 0.97 9.91
C PHE A 92 -12.68 -0.20 8.93
N GLY A 93 -11.52 -0.82 8.72
CA GLY A 93 -11.32 -1.84 7.70
C GLY A 93 -10.98 -1.25 6.33
N ASN A 94 -10.95 -2.14 5.32
CA ASN A 94 -10.72 -1.76 3.92
C ASN A 94 -11.89 -2.27 3.05
N PRO A 95 -12.98 -1.49 2.92
CA PRO A 95 -14.17 -1.90 2.15
C PRO A 95 -13.87 -2.20 0.68
N TYR A 96 -12.89 -1.52 0.08
CA TYR A 96 -12.48 -1.77 -1.29
C TYR A 96 -11.84 -3.16 -1.44
N LEU A 97 -10.97 -3.52 -0.52
CA LEU A 97 -10.34 -4.85 -0.49
C LEU A 97 -11.40 -5.95 -0.34
N TYR A 98 -12.35 -5.80 0.58
CA TYR A 98 -13.45 -6.76 0.75
C TYR A 98 -14.30 -6.92 -0.52
N LYS A 99 -14.60 -5.82 -1.21
CA LYS A 99 -15.29 -5.87 -2.50
C LYS A 99 -14.50 -6.68 -3.52
N LYS A 100 -13.18 -6.48 -3.60
CA LYS A 100 -12.29 -7.21 -4.52
C LYS A 100 -12.21 -8.70 -4.19
N ILE A 101 -12.09 -9.06 -2.91
CA ILE A 101 -12.10 -10.46 -2.46
C ILE A 101 -13.38 -11.16 -2.94
N ASN A 102 -14.53 -10.54 -2.71
CA ASN A 102 -15.82 -11.10 -3.15
C ASN A 102 -15.90 -11.22 -4.67
N SER A 103 -15.42 -10.22 -5.41
CA SER A 103 -15.44 -10.23 -6.89
C SER A 103 -14.61 -11.36 -7.48
N TYR A 104 -13.52 -11.77 -6.83
CA TYR A 104 -12.60 -12.79 -7.32
C TYR A 104 -12.68 -14.13 -6.55
N SER A 105 -13.68 -14.32 -5.69
CA SER A 105 -13.85 -15.53 -4.87
C SER A 105 -14.06 -16.81 -5.68
N HIS A 106 -14.48 -16.68 -6.95
CA HIS A 106 -14.70 -17.79 -7.87
C HIS A 106 -13.42 -18.27 -8.56
N ILE A 107 -12.31 -17.54 -8.46
CA ILE A 107 -11.06 -17.88 -9.12
C ILE A 107 -10.36 -19.03 -8.38
N VAL A 108 -10.00 -20.07 -9.12
CA VAL A 108 -9.23 -21.20 -8.60
C VAL A 108 -7.74 -20.84 -8.59
N LYS A 109 -7.07 -21.19 -7.49
CA LYS A 109 -5.63 -20.94 -7.36
C LYS A 109 -4.81 -21.87 -8.25
N GLU A 110 -3.85 -21.26 -8.92
CA GLU A 110 -2.86 -21.90 -9.77
C GLU A 110 -1.54 -22.09 -8.99
N ASP A 111 -0.67 -22.98 -9.48
CA ASP A 111 0.72 -23.05 -9.02
C ASP A 111 1.51 -21.84 -9.56
N ARG A 112 1.20 -20.69 -8.99
CA ARG A 112 1.68 -19.36 -9.37
C ARG A 112 2.28 -18.64 -8.18
N LEU A 113 3.49 -18.11 -8.39
CA LEU A 113 4.19 -17.22 -7.47
C LEU A 113 4.16 -15.82 -8.07
N VAL A 114 3.51 -14.87 -7.39
CA VAL A 114 3.59 -13.47 -7.77
C VAL A 114 4.69 -12.76 -6.99
N ILE A 115 5.53 -12.01 -7.69
CA ILE A 115 6.59 -11.17 -7.12
C ILE A 115 6.14 -9.72 -7.18
N ILE A 116 5.94 -9.13 -5.99
CA ILE A 116 5.49 -7.75 -5.85
C ILE A 116 6.70 -6.83 -5.88
N SER A 117 6.95 -6.26 -7.04
CA SER A 117 8.11 -5.42 -7.25
C SER A 117 8.01 -4.08 -6.51
N GLN A 118 9.18 -3.55 -6.22
CA GLN A 118 9.41 -2.18 -5.75
C GLN A 118 10.59 -1.54 -6.49
N GLY A 119 10.82 -1.99 -7.73
CA GLY A 119 11.91 -1.52 -8.57
C GLY A 119 13.31 -1.89 -8.05
N THR A 120 13.41 -2.94 -7.24
CA THR A 120 14.68 -3.38 -6.67
C THR A 120 15.31 -4.51 -7.48
N PRO A 121 16.61 -4.41 -7.82
CA PRO A 121 17.30 -5.46 -8.59
C PRO A 121 17.24 -6.85 -7.94
N ILE A 122 17.13 -6.91 -6.61
CA ILE A 122 17.09 -8.18 -5.86
C ILE A 122 15.84 -8.99 -6.19
N LEU A 123 14.66 -8.34 -6.33
CA LEU A 123 13.42 -9.02 -6.67
C LEU A 123 13.41 -9.50 -8.13
N ALA A 124 13.98 -8.73 -9.05
CA ALA A 124 14.14 -9.14 -10.44
C ALA A 124 15.09 -10.33 -10.55
N LYS A 125 16.23 -10.29 -9.85
CA LYS A 125 17.16 -11.43 -9.79
C LYS A 125 16.48 -12.68 -9.21
N PHE A 126 15.76 -12.54 -8.10
CA PHE A 126 15.02 -13.65 -7.49
C PHE A 126 13.98 -14.25 -8.45
N ALA A 127 13.21 -13.40 -9.15
CA ALA A 127 12.23 -13.84 -10.15
C ALA A 127 12.86 -14.71 -11.24
N ARG A 128 13.99 -14.25 -11.80
CA ARG A 128 14.74 -14.94 -12.83
C ARG A 128 15.25 -16.29 -12.34
N ASP A 129 15.87 -16.33 -11.17
CA ASP A 129 16.51 -17.51 -10.62
C ASP A 129 15.48 -18.60 -10.27
N ILE A 130 14.36 -18.21 -9.62
CA ILE A 130 13.25 -19.12 -9.30
C ILE A 130 12.56 -19.64 -10.57
N SER A 131 12.33 -18.79 -11.56
CA SER A 131 11.71 -19.23 -12.82
C SER A 131 12.56 -20.28 -13.53
N LYS A 132 13.87 -20.08 -13.62
CA LYS A 132 14.78 -21.07 -14.21
C LYS A 132 14.77 -22.41 -13.46
N GLN A 133 14.72 -22.36 -12.12
CA GLN A 133 14.75 -23.55 -11.28
C GLN A 133 13.44 -24.36 -11.33
N PHE A 134 12.29 -23.69 -11.45
CA PHE A 134 10.96 -24.32 -11.33
C PHE A 134 10.09 -24.18 -12.59
N SER A 135 10.66 -23.87 -13.75
CA SER A 135 9.97 -23.55 -15.01
C SER A 135 8.87 -24.54 -15.45
N LYS A 136 8.96 -25.80 -15.05
CA LYS A 136 7.97 -26.84 -15.39
C LYS A 136 6.86 -27.02 -14.36
N LYS A 137 6.98 -26.41 -13.18
CA LYS A 137 6.08 -26.65 -12.03
C LYS A 137 5.43 -25.39 -11.47
N LEU A 138 5.97 -24.23 -11.82
CA LEU A 138 5.60 -22.97 -11.20
C LEU A 138 5.57 -21.86 -12.26
N THR A 139 4.45 -21.18 -12.37
CA THR A 139 4.39 -19.90 -13.08
C THR A 139 4.91 -18.80 -12.17
N VAL A 140 5.98 -18.14 -12.58
CA VAL A 140 6.50 -16.96 -11.89
C VAL A 140 5.98 -15.71 -12.59
N GLU A 141 5.20 -14.91 -11.88
CA GLU A 141 4.65 -13.65 -12.36
C GLU A 141 5.30 -12.49 -11.63
N TYR A 142 5.89 -11.56 -12.36
CA TYR A 142 6.49 -10.34 -11.83
C TYR A 142 5.50 -9.20 -12.03
N LYS A 143 5.00 -8.64 -10.94
CA LYS A 143 4.12 -7.45 -10.94
C LYS A 143 4.96 -6.21 -10.70
N PRO A 144 5.27 -5.44 -11.76
CA PRO A 144 6.05 -4.23 -11.64
C PRO A 144 5.33 -3.18 -10.78
N HIS A 145 6.08 -2.38 -10.05
CA HIS A 145 5.54 -1.19 -9.40
C HIS A 145 5.20 -0.13 -10.47
N PRO A 146 4.14 0.67 -10.31
CA PRO A 146 3.76 1.68 -11.30
C PRO A 146 4.88 2.58 -11.80
N PHE A 147 5.86 2.94 -10.96
CA PHE A 147 6.96 3.79 -11.38
C PHE A 147 7.97 3.10 -12.33
N GLU A 148 8.00 1.76 -12.39
CA GLU A 148 8.87 1.03 -13.32
C GLU A 148 8.44 1.18 -14.79
N PHE A 149 7.30 1.81 -15.04
CA PHE A 149 6.76 2.08 -16.38
C PHE A 149 6.81 3.57 -16.77
N TYR A 150 7.47 4.45 -16.01
CA TYR A 150 7.30 5.90 -16.23
C TYR A 150 7.91 6.42 -17.53
N GLU A 151 9.08 5.96 -17.94
CA GLU A 151 9.76 6.50 -19.13
C GLU A 151 9.83 5.47 -20.25
N GLN A 152 10.48 4.37 -20.01
CA GLN A 152 10.57 3.23 -20.92
C GLN A 152 10.68 1.94 -20.11
N GLU A 153 10.42 0.83 -20.78
CA GLU A 153 10.51 -0.47 -20.15
C GLU A 153 11.97 -0.76 -19.73
N PRO A 154 12.20 -1.16 -18.45
CA PRO A 154 13.54 -1.46 -17.98
C PRO A 154 14.19 -2.62 -18.72
N ASP A 155 15.50 -2.54 -19.03
CA ASP A 155 16.25 -3.58 -19.76
C ASP A 155 16.15 -4.96 -19.08
N TYR A 156 16.09 -5.02 -17.76
CA TYR A 156 15.99 -6.28 -17.03
C TYR A 156 14.65 -7.03 -17.28
N PHE A 157 13.62 -6.38 -17.82
CA PHE A 157 12.41 -7.08 -18.24
C PHE A 157 12.66 -8.04 -19.39
N ILE A 158 13.61 -7.72 -20.28
CA ILE A 158 14.05 -8.65 -21.35
C ILE A 158 14.66 -9.91 -20.73
N GLU A 159 15.52 -9.75 -19.71
CA GLU A 159 16.11 -10.88 -18.99
C GLU A 159 15.05 -11.74 -18.27
N LEU A 160 14.06 -11.11 -17.67
CA LEU A 160 12.95 -11.80 -17.02
C LEU A 160 12.14 -12.64 -18.01
N ARG A 161 11.76 -12.07 -19.16
CA ARG A 161 11.05 -12.79 -20.22
C ARG A 161 11.86 -13.96 -20.77
N ASN A 162 13.15 -13.75 -21.00
CA ASN A 162 14.06 -14.82 -21.47
C ASN A 162 14.21 -15.95 -20.43
N ALA A 163 13.99 -15.67 -19.16
CA ALA A 163 13.96 -16.66 -18.09
C ALA A 163 12.57 -17.33 -17.91
N GLY A 164 11.58 -16.98 -18.72
CA GLY A 164 10.21 -17.52 -18.63
C GLY A 164 9.35 -16.87 -17.56
N VAL A 165 9.73 -15.70 -17.04
CA VAL A 165 8.91 -14.92 -16.11
C VAL A 165 7.81 -14.20 -16.87
N VAL A 166 6.57 -14.33 -16.41
CA VAL A 166 5.43 -13.54 -16.91
C VAL A 166 5.50 -12.16 -16.28
N ILE A 167 5.55 -11.10 -17.08
CA ILE A 167 5.51 -9.72 -16.59
C ILE A 167 4.09 -9.22 -16.70
N SER A 168 3.49 -8.86 -15.58
CA SER A 168 2.12 -8.31 -15.55
C SER A 168 2.07 -6.98 -16.29
N ASP A 169 1.00 -6.77 -17.03
CA ASP A 169 0.68 -5.48 -17.64
C ASP A 169 0.58 -4.37 -16.57
N ARG A 170 0.85 -3.13 -17.00
CA ARG A 170 0.73 -1.94 -16.13
C ARG A 170 -0.64 -1.82 -15.48
N HIS A 171 -1.70 -2.13 -16.23
CA HIS A 171 -3.09 -2.01 -15.81
C HIS A 171 -3.68 -3.30 -15.25
N ALA A 172 -2.89 -4.38 -15.19
CA ALA A 172 -3.35 -5.65 -14.62
C ALA A 172 -3.82 -5.47 -13.17
N ASP A 173 -5.01 -5.99 -12.87
CA ASP A 173 -5.57 -5.91 -11.53
C ASP A 173 -4.80 -6.82 -10.57
N LEU A 174 -4.11 -6.22 -9.61
CA LEU A 174 -3.31 -6.93 -8.62
C LEU A 174 -4.16 -7.94 -7.81
N TYR A 175 -5.41 -7.62 -7.54
CA TYR A 175 -6.28 -8.49 -6.76
C TYR A 175 -6.70 -9.75 -7.53
N GLU A 176 -6.89 -9.65 -8.84
CA GLU A 176 -7.07 -10.82 -9.69
C GLU A 176 -5.83 -11.70 -9.69
N ILE A 177 -4.64 -11.09 -9.77
CA ILE A 177 -3.36 -11.81 -9.68
C ILE A 177 -3.24 -12.55 -8.34
N PHE A 178 -3.58 -11.89 -7.22
CA PHE A 178 -3.59 -12.54 -5.91
C PHE A 178 -4.61 -13.69 -5.83
N ALA A 179 -5.80 -13.51 -6.39
CA ALA A 179 -6.84 -14.52 -6.36
C ALA A 179 -6.38 -15.84 -7.02
N ARG A 180 -5.63 -15.77 -8.12
CA ARG A 180 -5.10 -16.97 -8.80
C ARG A 180 -3.75 -17.45 -8.29
N SER A 181 -3.02 -16.67 -7.49
CA SER A 181 -1.69 -17.04 -7.01
C SER A 181 -1.74 -17.81 -5.68
N ARG A 182 -0.97 -18.90 -5.55
CA ARG A 182 -0.76 -19.58 -4.26
C ARG A 182 0.24 -18.89 -3.38
N TRP A 183 1.26 -18.25 -3.98
CA TRP A 183 2.38 -17.65 -3.27
C TRP A 183 2.62 -16.22 -3.73
N GLN A 184 3.11 -15.42 -2.80
CA GLN A 184 3.58 -14.05 -3.07
C GLN A 184 4.94 -13.82 -2.42
N VAL A 185 5.77 -13.00 -3.07
CA VAL A 185 7.08 -12.59 -2.57
C VAL A 185 7.25 -11.09 -2.73
N GLY A 186 7.84 -10.46 -1.74
CA GLY A 186 8.19 -9.04 -1.79
C GLY A 186 9.15 -8.67 -0.67
N ILE A 187 9.33 -7.37 -0.42
CA ILE A 187 10.19 -6.85 0.65
C ILE A 187 9.35 -6.12 1.69
N PHE A 188 8.77 -4.97 1.35
CA PHE A 188 8.03 -4.08 2.27
C PHE A 188 6.85 -3.38 1.57
N SER A 189 5.97 -4.09 0.94
CA SER A 189 4.79 -3.51 0.28
C SER A 189 3.52 -3.75 1.08
N THR A 190 2.65 -2.74 1.15
CA THR A 190 1.28 -2.91 1.69
C THR A 190 0.51 -4.00 0.93
N ALA A 191 0.81 -4.17 -0.36
CA ALA A 191 0.22 -5.20 -1.20
C ALA A 191 0.44 -6.62 -0.67
N LEU A 192 1.56 -6.87 0.06
CA LEU A 192 1.79 -8.18 0.68
C LEU A 192 0.73 -8.51 1.74
N TYR A 193 0.32 -7.52 2.52
CA TYR A 193 -0.77 -7.71 3.47
C TYR A 193 -2.12 -7.92 2.76
N GLU A 194 -2.35 -7.21 1.67
CA GLU A 194 -3.58 -7.36 0.87
C GLU A 194 -3.67 -8.76 0.25
N GLY A 195 -2.54 -9.31 -0.23
CA GLY A 195 -2.47 -10.66 -0.77
C GLY A 195 -2.83 -11.75 0.25
N LEU A 196 -2.54 -11.55 1.55
CA LEU A 196 -2.93 -12.49 2.60
C LEU A 196 -4.46 -12.69 2.67
N TYR A 197 -5.24 -11.65 2.42
CA TYR A 197 -6.71 -11.75 2.37
C TYR A 197 -7.23 -12.60 1.22
N PHE A 198 -6.41 -12.80 0.18
CA PHE A 198 -6.69 -13.74 -0.91
C PHE A 198 -6.17 -15.16 -0.63
N GLY A 199 -5.63 -15.41 0.57
CA GLY A 199 -5.10 -16.72 0.94
C GLY A 199 -3.78 -17.06 0.21
N THR A 200 -2.98 -16.08 -0.21
CA THR A 200 -1.64 -16.33 -0.72
C THR A 200 -0.68 -16.55 0.45
N ALA A 201 0.17 -17.58 0.37
CA ALA A 201 1.29 -17.71 1.31
C ALA A 201 2.33 -16.62 0.98
N CYS A 202 2.73 -15.85 1.99
CA CYS A 202 3.61 -14.69 1.82
C CYS A 202 5.04 -15.00 2.27
N PHE A 203 6.00 -14.71 1.40
CA PHE A 203 7.44 -14.77 1.69
C PHE A 203 8.01 -13.36 1.61
N VAL A 204 8.82 -13.00 2.58
CA VAL A 204 9.51 -11.70 2.60
C VAL A 204 10.99 -11.94 2.36
N VAL A 205 11.55 -11.24 1.37
CA VAL A 205 13.00 -11.28 1.13
C VAL A 205 13.68 -10.46 2.20
N ASN A 206 14.53 -11.12 2.99
CA ASN A 206 15.25 -10.48 4.09
C ASN A 206 16.33 -9.52 3.55
N THR A 207 16.02 -8.24 3.58
CA THR A 207 16.90 -7.13 3.17
C THR A 207 16.69 -5.96 4.13
N ILE A 208 17.57 -4.95 4.05
CA ILE A 208 17.36 -3.70 4.79
C ILE A 208 15.99 -3.12 4.45
N GLY A 209 15.16 -2.90 5.47
CA GLY A 209 13.78 -2.38 5.33
C GLY A 209 12.68 -3.45 5.25
N SER A 210 13.03 -4.75 5.28
CA SER A 210 12.03 -5.83 5.32
C SER A 210 11.36 -6.00 6.69
N GLU A 211 11.90 -5.37 7.73
CA GLU A 211 11.42 -5.43 9.12
C GLU A 211 10.17 -4.55 9.37
N ASN A 212 9.70 -3.79 8.39
CA ASN A 212 8.62 -2.81 8.53
C ASN A 212 7.24 -3.35 8.17
#